data_537d3e2c31cff9b51e30a71d4457bd57
#
_entry.id   537d3e2c31cff9b51e30a71d4457bd57
#
_cell.length_a   1.000
_cell.length_b   1.000
_cell.length_c   1.000
_cell.angle_alpha   90.00
_cell.angle_beta   90.00
_cell.angle_gamma   90.00
#
_symmetry.space_group_name_H-M   'P 1'
#
loop_
_entity.id
_entity.type
_entity.pdbx_description
1 polymer ?
#
loop_
_entity_poly.entity_id
_entity_poly.type
_entity_poly.pdbx_seq_one_letter_code
_entity_poly.pdbx_strand_id
1 'polypeptide(L)'
;MCGIVGYVGRRDACPILIKGLHRLEYRGYDSAGVALVNPDGRLNVFKCKGKVSDLEHFLDGKDLGGNIGIAHTRWATHGVPNDANAHPHYSESENIALIHNGIIENYRVLKDALEQNGYTFRSSTDSEVLVNLIEYVRATSGCSLPEAVRQALRQVIGAYAIAVVEKGNHDRIVAARQSSPMVVGMGDGEFFLSSDAASI
;
A
#
# COMPACT_ATOMS: atom_id res chain seq x y z
N MET A 1 2.54 6.55 14.85
CA MET A 1 2.83 5.33 14.04
C MET A 1 1.79 5.20 12.94
N CYS A 2 2.21 4.88 11.73
CA CYS A 2 1.31 4.73 10.58
C CYS A 2 0.28 3.61 10.75
N GLY A 3 -0.88 3.74 10.07
CA GLY A 3 -1.95 2.76 10.06
C GLY A 3 -2.02 2.02 8.72
N ILE A 4 -2.09 0.70 8.75
CA ILE A 4 -2.37 -0.17 7.60
C ILE A 4 -3.76 -0.77 7.76
N VAL A 5 -4.56 -0.75 6.69
CA VAL A 5 -5.81 -1.49 6.56
C VAL A 5 -5.86 -2.15 5.19
N GLY A 6 -6.29 -3.39 5.13
CA GLY A 6 -6.57 -4.12 3.88
C GLY A 6 -7.88 -4.90 3.99
N TYR A 7 -8.57 -5.05 2.89
CA TYR A 7 -9.81 -5.81 2.80
C TYR A 7 -9.90 -6.55 1.48
N VAL A 8 -10.34 -7.79 1.54
CA VAL A 8 -10.78 -8.59 0.39
C VAL A 8 -11.99 -9.41 0.81
N GLY A 9 -13.07 -9.35 0.03
CA GLY A 9 -14.30 -10.05 0.37
C GLY A 9 -15.42 -9.84 -0.65
N ARG A 10 -16.67 -9.83 -0.17
CA ARG A 10 -17.86 -9.69 -1.01
C ARG A 10 -18.47 -8.28 -1.00
N ARG A 11 -18.07 -7.44 -0.03
CA ARG A 11 -18.60 -6.09 0.15
C ARG A 11 -17.69 -5.08 -0.55
N ASP A 12 -18.21 -3.88 -0.77
CA ASP A 12 -17.40 -2.75 -1.21
C ASP A 12 -16.28 -2.47 -0.21
N ALA A 13 -15.04 -2.43 -0.72
CA ALA A 13 -13.85 -2.28 0.11
C ALA A 13 -13.72 -0.87 0.68
N CYS A 14 -14.03 0.16 -0.10
CA CYS A 14 -13.74 1.54 0.27
C CYS A 14 -14.35 1.97 1.62
N PRO A 15 -15.67 1.77 1.90
CA PRO A 15 -16.25 2.14 3.20
C PRO A 15 -15.60 1.41 4.38
N ILE A 16 -15.20 0.16 4.18
CA ILE A 16 -14.55 -0.66 5.20
C ILE A 16 -13.15 -0.13 5.50
N LEU A 17 -12.38 0.18 4.45
CA LEU A 17 -11.03 0.74 4.56
C LEU A 17 -11.03 2.09 5.26
N ILE A 18 -11.91 3.01 4.86
CA ILE A 18 -12.04 4.33 5.48
C ILE A 18 -12.42 4.22 6.97
N LYS A 19 -13.39 3.36 7.30
CA LYS A 19 -13.75 3.11 8.70
C LYS A 19 -12.57 2.56 9.52
N GLY A 20 -11.78 1.67 8.92
CA GLY A 20 -10.55 1.14 9.54
C GLY A 20 -9.52 2.23 9.76
N LEU A 21 -9.31 3.13 8.79
CA LEU A 21 -8.39 4.27 8.93
C LEU A 21 -8.82 5.22 10.06
N HIS A 22 -10.10 5.57 10.16
CA HIS A 22 -10.61 6.41 11.26
C HIS A 22 -10.28 5.82 12.64
N ARG A 23 -10.40 4.51 12.78
CA ARG A 23 -10.05 3.81 14.03
C ARG A 23 -8.54 3.85 14.33
N LEU A 24 -7.69 4.11 13.33
CA LEU A 24 -6.23 4.20 13.49
C LEU A 24 -5.71 5.63 13.61
N GLU A 25 -6.54 6.67 13.45
CA GLU A 25 -6.12 8.07 13.52
C GLU A 25 -5.51 8.46 14.87
N TYR A 26 -5.86 7.79 15.98
CA TYR A 26 -5.25 8.03 17.28
C TYR A 26 -3.72 7.81 17.30
N ARG A 27 -3.19 7.08 16.31
CA ARG A 27 -1.76 6.81 16.15
C ARG A 27 -0.99 7.97 15.52
N GLY A 28 -1.69 9.01 15.07
CA GLY A 28 -1.16 10.15 14.35
C GLY A 28 -1.25 9.99 12.83
N TYR A 29 -1.37 11.10 12.14
CA TYR A 29 -1.48 11.17 10.67
C TYR A 29 -0.90 12.49 10.14
N ASP A 30 -0.40 12.47 8.92
CA ASP A 30 -0.06 13.65 8.12
C ASP A 30 -0.63 13.55 6.70
N SER A 31 -0.99 12.34 6.30
CA SER A 31 -1.60 12.03 5.02
C SER A 31 -2.36 10.71 5.09
N ALA A 32 -3.30 10.53 4.18
CA ALA A 32 -4.08 9.31 4.06
C ALA A 32 -4.29 8.94 2.59
N GLY A 33 -4.58 7.66 2.33
CA GLY A 33 -4.90 7.23 0.99
C GLY A 33 -5.39 5.79 0.92
N VAL A 34 -5.96 5.45 -0.25
CA VAL A 34 -6.57 4.16 -0.55
C VAL A 34 -6.21 3.73 -1.97
N ALA A 35 -5.99 2.44 -2.15
CA ALA A 35 -5.92 1.78 -3.46
C ALA A 35 -7.01 0.74 -3.56
N LEU A 36 -7.76 0.77 -4.66
CA LEU A 36 -8.90 -0.11 -4.94
C LEU A 36 -8.69 -0.79 -6.30
N VAL A 37 -9.04 -2.06 -6.39
CA VAL A 37 -9.15 -2.76 -7.69
C VAL A 37 -10.63 -2.83 -8.04
N ASN A 38 -11.01 -2.10 -9.09
CA ASN A 38 -12.38 -2.00 -9.56
C ASN A 38 -12.83 -3.29 -10.27
N PRO A 39 -14.15 -3.54 -10.39
CA PRO A 39 -14.69 -4.74 -11.04
C PRO A 39 -14.21 -4.94 -12.49
N ASP A 40 -13.87 -3.86 -13.20
CA ASP A 40 -13.29 -3.90 -14.55
C ASP A 40 -11.76 -4.15 -14.56
N GLY A 41 -11.16 -4.37 -13.40
CA GLY A 41 -9.73 -4.65 -13.25
C GLY A 41 -8.83 -3.42 -13.09
N ARG A 42 -9.35 -2.20 -13.19
CA ARG A 42 -8.54 -0.99 -12.98
C ARG A 42 -8.05 -0.90 -11.53
N LEU A 43 -6.80 -0.49 -11.37
CA LEU A 43 -6.21 -0.14 -10.07
C LEU A 43 -6.27 1.37 -9.91
N ASN A 44 -7.09 1.85 -8.97
CA ASN A 44 -7.24 3.26 -8.66
C ASN A 44 -6.56 3.58 -7.34
N VAL A 45 -5.70 4.61 -7.32
CA VAL A 45 -5.02 5.10 -6.12
C VAL A 45 -5.45 6.53 -5.85
N PHE A 46 -6.02 6.77 -4.68
CA PHE A 46 -6.44 8.09 -4.19
C PHE A 46 -5.72 8.39 -2.90
N LYS A 47 -5.06 9.52 -2.82
CA LYS A 47 -4.28 9.92 -1.64
C LYS A 47 -4.16 11.42 -1.53
N CYS A 48 -4.11 11.93 -0.31
CA CYS A 48 -3.94 13.35 -0.05
C CYS A 48 -3.22 13.58 1.29
N LYS A 49 -2.62 14.75 1.41
CA LYS A 49 -2.15 15.27 2.69
C LYS A 49 -3.36 15.61 3.56
N GLY A 50 -3.30 15.31 4.87
CA GLY A 50 -4.32 15.65 5.83
C GLY A 50 -4.87 14.45 6.59
N LYS A 51 -6.09 14.59 7.09
CA LYS A 51 -6.83 13.59 7.87
C LYS A 51 -7.56 12.59 6.97
N VAL A 52 -8.11 11.54 7.57
CA VAL A 52 -9.01 10.63 6.87
C VAL A 52 -10.26 11.36 6.35
N SER A 53 -10.78 12.34 7.09
CA SER A 53 -11.90 13.19 6.62
C SER A 53 -11.54 14.00 5.37
N ASP A 54 -10.30 14.45 5.20
CA ASP A 54 -9.86 15.15 3.99
C ASP A 54 -9.81 14.19 2.80
N LEU A 55 -9.36 12.94 3.06
CA LEU A 55 -9.41 11.87 2.06
C LEU A 55 -10.87 11.57 1.66
N GLU A 56 -11.81 11.47 2.60
CA GLU A 56 -13.23 11.26 2.29
C GLU A 56 -13.77 12.33 1.36
N HIS A 57 -13.52 13.61 1.65
CA HIS A 57 -13.91 14.70 0.75
C HIS A 57 -13.25 14.62 -0.63
N PHE A 58 -11.97 14.20 -0.68
CA PHE A 58 -11.25 14.00 -1.94
C PHE A 58 -11.82 12.85 -2.77
N LEU A 59 -12.44 11.86 -2.12
CA LEU A 59 -13.07 10.71 -2.76
C LEU A 59 -14.47 11.02 -3.34
N ASP A 60 -15.09 12.13 -2.97
CA ASP A 60 -16.42 12.51 -3.47
C ASP A 60 -16.47 12.56 -5.00
N GLY A 61 -17.45 11.87 -5.57
CA GLY A 61 -17.67 11.81 -7.02
C GLY A 61 -16.68 10.95 -7.79
N LYS A 62 -15.79 10.19 -7.13
CA LYS A 62 -14.86 9.26 -7.76
C LYS A 62 -15.44 7.85 -7.86
N ASP A 63 -14.90 7.07 -8.79
CA ASP A 63 -15.23 5.65 -8.92
C ASP A 63 -14.49 4.84 -7.85
N LEU A 64 -15.24 4.45 -6.82
CA LEU A 64 -14.75 3.74 -5.62
C LEU A 64 -15.18 2.27 -5.60
N GLY A 65 -15.74 1.77 -6.70
CA GLY A 65 -16.17 0.36 -6.80
C GLY A 65 -15.01 -0.60 -6.63
N GLY A 66 -15.29 -1.75 -6.01
CA GLY A 66 -14.32 -2.82 -5.83
C GLY A 66 -14.46 -3.51 -4.48
N ASN A 67 -14.17 -4.79 -4.50
CA ASN A 67 -14.28 -5.69 -3.33
C ASN A 67 -12.93 -5.99 -2.68
N ILE A 68 -11.86 -5.37 -3.17
CA ILE A 68 -10.51 -5.50 -2.66
C ILE A 68 -9.81 -4.15 -2.66
N GLY A 69 -9.05 -3.89 -1.59
CA GLY A 69 -8.25 -2.69 -1.51
C GLY A 69 -7.35 -2.65 -0.28
N ILE A 70 -6.48 -1.66 -0.29
CA ILE A 70 -5.54 -1.35 0.80
C ILE A 70 -5.60 0.14 1.10
N ALA A 71 -5.44 0.52 2.37
CA ALA A 71 -5.49 1.91 2.81
C ALA A 71 -4.46 2.19 3.91
N HIS A 72 -4.07 3.44 4.01
CA HIS A 72 -2.99 3.85 4.89
C HIS A 72 -3.21 5.25 5.48
N THR A 73 -2.86 5.42 6.76
CA THR A 73 -2.60 6.72 7.37
C THR A 73 -1.10 6.82 7.66
N ARG A 74 -0.45 7.84 7.11
CA ARG A 74 0.98 8.08 7.27
C ARG A 74 1.24 9.03 8.43
N TRP A 75 2.28 8.71 9.22
CA TRP A 75 3.00 9.65 10.07
C TRP A 75 4.44 9.70 9.59
N ALA A 76 4.82 10.82 8.98
CA ALA A 76 6.09 10.93 8.26
C ALA A 76 7.30 10.62 9.14
N THR A 77 8.09 9.66 8.68
CA THR A 77 9.46 9.39 9.19
C THR A 77 10.50 9.82 8.16
N HIS A 78 10.16 9.74 6.86
CA HIS A 78 11.00 10.13 5.72
C HIS A 78 10.19 10.95 4.72
N GLY A 79 10.75 12.06 4.27
CA GLY A 79 10.13 12.95 3.29
C GLY A 79 9.05 13.87 3.89
N VAL A 80 8.87 15.01 3.24
CA VAL A 80 7.90 16.06 3.66
C VAL A 80 6.47 15.52 3.51
N PRO A 81 5.54 15.85 4.41
CA PRO A 81 4.12 15.56 4.23
C PRO A 81 3.56 16.30 2.99
N ASN A 82 3.31 15.55 1.92
CA ASN A 82 2.68 16.01 0.69
C ASN A 82 1.98 14.84 0.00
N ASP A 83 1.18 15.11 -1.03
CA ASP A 83 0.42 14.09 -1.76
C ASP A 83 1.33 13.06 -2.45
N ALA A 84 2.49 13.46 -2.97
CA ALA A 84 3.42 12.54 -3.63
C ALA A 84 3.97 11.50 -2.66
N ASN A 85 4.30 11.90 -1.43
CA ASN A 85 4.84 11.04 -0.39
C ASN A 85 3.78 10.27 0.41
N ALA A 86 2.50 10.58 0.23
CA ALA A 86 1.40 9.82 0.83
C ALA A 86 1.32 8.40 0.26
N HIS A 87 0.86 7.45 1.07
CA HIS A 87 0.56 6.07 0.64
C HIS A 87 -0.90 5.96 0.19
N PRO A 88 -1.21 5.00 -0.68
CA PRO A 88 -0.36 4.00 -1.31
C PRO A 88 0.60 4.58 -2.35
N HIS A 89 1.73 3.88 -2.57
CA HIS A 89 2.59 4.08 -3.73
C HIS A 89 2.26 3.05 -4.79
N TYR A 90 2.24 3.44 -6.07
CA TYR A 90 2.16 2.51 -7.18
C TYR A 90 3.48 2.43 -7.93
N SER A 91 3.70 1.29 -8.58
CA SER A 91 4.86 1.04 -9.42
C SER A 91 4.86 1.97 -10.64
N GLU A 92 5.96 2.05 -11.35
CA GLU A 92 6.10 2.94 -12.51
C GLU A 92 5.05 2.65 -13.59
N SER A 93 4.73 1.38 -13.85
CA SER A 93 3.67 0.99 -14.79
C SER A 93 2.25 1.15 -14.25
N GLU A 94 2.08 1.54 -12.97
CA GLU A 94 0.80 1.66 -12.28
C GLU A 94 -0.01 0.34 -12.19
N ASN A 95 0.67 -0.81 -12.31
CA ASN A 95 0.04 -2.13 -12.21
C ASN A 95 0.05 -2.73 -10.80
N ILE A 96 0.86 -2.17 -9.90
CA ILE A 96 1.00 -2.64 -8.51
C ILE A 96 0.88 -1.44 -7.58
N ALA A 97 0.10 -1.58 -6.51
CA ALA A 97 0.07 -0.59 -5.42
C ALA A 97 0.48 -1.23 -4.10
N LEU A 98 1.22 -0.45 -3.29
CA LEU A 98 1.80 -0.88 -2.03
C LEU A 98 1.59 0.15 -0.93
N ILE A 99 1.29 -0.33 0.27
CA ILE A 99 1.38 0.42 1.53
C ILE A 99 2.44 -0.19 2.44
N HIS A 100 3.11 0.64 3.24
CA HIS A 100 4.25 0.23 4.03
C HIS A 100 4.30 0.97 5.38
N ASN A 101 4.52 0.20 6.44
CA ASN A 101 4.95 0.67 7.75
C ASN A 101 6.36 0.15 8.03
N GLY A 102 7.27 1.03 8.32
CA GLY A 102 8.66 0.67 8.61
C GLY A 102 9.67 1.56 7.90
N ILE A 103 10.89 1.06 7.77
CA ILE A 103 12.00 1.74 7.10
C ILE A 103 12.80 0.73 6.30
N ILE A 104 13.04 1.01 5.02
CA ILE A 104 13.94 0.26 4.16
C ILE A 104 15.30 0.96 4.23
N GLU A 105 16.20 0.45 5.04
CA GLU A 105 17.48 1.11 5.35
C GLU A 105 18.39 1.24 4.13
N ASN A 106 18.38 0.23 3.26
CA ASN A 106 19.20 0.20 2.04
C ASN A 106 18.48 0.77 0.80
N TYR A 107 17.40 1.56 0.98
CA TYR A 107 16.59 2.05 -0.15
C TYR A 107 17.39 2.84 -1.19
N ARG A 108 18.44 3.57 -0.79
CA ARG A 108 19.27 4.37 -1.73
C ARG A 108 20.00 3.48 -2.72
N VAL A 109 20.62 2.40 -2.25
CA VAL A 109 21.32 1.44 -3.12
C VAL A 109 20.34 0.76 -4.09
N LEU A 110 19.16 0.39 -3.58
CA LEU A 110 18.10 -0.19 -4.41
C LEU A 110 17.55 0.80 -5.45
N LYS A 111 17.39 2.06 -5.05
CA LYS A 111 16.96 3.15 -5.94
C LYS A 111 17.96 3.37 -7.07
N ASP A 112 19.25 3.53 -6.75
CA ASP A 112 20.33 3.73 -7.74
C ASP A 112 20.35 2.58 -8.76
N ALA A 113 20.18 1.33 -8.31
CA ALA A 113 20.11 0.16 -9.19
C ALA A 113 18.86 0.19 -10.10
N LEU A 114 17.70 0.61 -9.57
CA LEU A 114 16.48 0.76 -10.36
C LEU A 114 16.57 1.89 -11.38
N GLU A 115 17.16 3.05 -11.03
CA GLU A 115 17.41 4.17 -11.94
C GLU A 115 18.30 3.75 -13.12
N GLN A 116 19.34 2.94 -12.87
CA GLN A 116 20.18 2.35 -13.92
C GLN A 116 19.42 1.39 -14.85
N ASN A 117 18.30 0.85 -14.39
CA ASN A 117 17.38 0.00 -15.18
C ASN A 117 16.19 0.79 -15.76
N GLY A 118 16.23 2.12 -15.72
CA GLY A 118 15.28 3.01 -16.38
C GLY A 118 14.06 3.40 -15.54
N TYR A 119 14.02 3.03 -14.26
CA TYR A 119 12.93 3.44 -13.37
C TYR A 119 13.04 4.91 -12.96
N THR A 120 11.91 5.58 -12.87
CA THR A 120 11.79 6.96 -12.37
C THR A 120 11.01 6.99 -11.07
N PHE A 121 11.19 8.04 -10.26
CA PHE A 121 10.58 8.14 -8.95
C PHE A 121 9.82 9.46 -8.82
N ARG A 122 8.57 9.38 -8.33
CA ARG A 122 7.65 10.52 -8.14
C ARG A 122 7.70 11.08 -6.72
N SER A 123 8.20 10.26 -5.78
CA SER A 123 8.30 10.60 -4.37
C SER A 123 9.73 10.47 -3.84
N SER A 124 9.91 10.91 -2.61
CA SER A 124 11.17 10.73 -1.88
C SER A 124 11.14 9.58 -0.87
N THR A 125 10.15 8.68 -0.97
CA THR A 125 9.94 7.61 0.01
C THR A 125 10.68 6.34 -0.36
N ASP A 126 11.11 5.61 0.64
CA ASP A 126 11.65 4.25 0.53
C ASP A 126 10.59 3.25 0.06
N SER A 127 9.32 3.53 0.33
CA SER A 127 8.18 2.69 -0.06
C SER A 127 7.97 2.65 -1.57
N GLU A 128 8.19 3.76 -2.29
CA GLU A 128 8.14 3.79 -3.74
C GLU A 128 9.29 2.97 -4.35
N VAL A 129 10.46 2.99 -3.70
CA VAL A 129 11.58 2.13 -4.12
C VAL A 129 11.19 0.65 -4.00
N LEU A 130 10.53 0.27 -2.92
CA LEU A 130 10.11 -1.11 -2.71
C LEU A 130 9.08 -1.58 -3.74
N VAL A 131 8.05 -0.78 -4.07
CA VAL A 131 7.06 -1.19 -5.06
C VAL A 131 7.66 -1.32 -6.47
N ASN A 132 8.59 -0.45 -6.82
CA ASN A 132 9.34 -0.52 -8.07
C ASN A 132 10.30 -1.73 -8.11
N LEU A 133 10.93 -2.07 -6.99
CA LEU A 133 11.73 -3.29 -6.89
C LEU A 133 10.89 -4.55 -7.11
N ILE A 134 9.68 -4.62 -6.54
CA ILE A 134 8.75 -5.72 -6.76
C ILE A 134 8.38 -5.84 -8.25
N GLU A 135 8.07 -4.72 -8.89
CA GLU A 135 7.76 -4.69 -10.33
C GLU A 135 8.97 -5.14 -11.18
N TYR A 136 10.16 -4.63 -10.89
CA TYR A 136 11.40 -5.00 -11.58
C TYR A 136 11.67 -6.51 -11.48
N VAL A 137 11.60 -7.07 -10.27
CA VAL A 137 11.78 -8.52 -10.05
C VAL A 137 10.75 -9.31 -10.86
N ARG A 138 9.49 -8.88 -10.85
CA ARG A 138 8.42 -9.55 -11.59
C ARG A 138 8.64 -9.50 -13.09
N ALA A 139 9.00 -8.33 -13.63
CA ALA A 139 9.23 -8.13 -15.06
C ALA A 139 10.43 -8.95 -15.57
N THR A 140 11.49 -9.04 -14.77
CA THR A 140 12.72 -9.77 -15.16
C THR A 140 12.63 -11.27 -14.98
N SER A 141 11.88 -11.75 -13.98
CA SER A 141 11.77 -13.20 -13.70
C SER A 141 10.50 -13.85 -14.26
N GLY A 142 9.48 -13.08 -14.68
CA GLY A 142 8.19 -13.60 -15.13
C GLY A 142 7.38 -14.30 -14.04
N CYS A 143 7.72 -14.13 -12.77
CA CYS A 143 7.09 -14.84 -11.66
C CYS A 143 5.75 -14.20 -11.22
N SER A 144 4.99 -14.91 -10.39
CA SER A 144 3.76 -14.39 -9.78
C SER A 144 4.07 -13.24 -8.80
N LEU A 145 3.06 -12.38 -8.52
CA LEU A 145 3.21 -11.28 -7.56
C LEU A 145 3.70 -11.75 -6.16
N PRO A 146 3.15 -12.82 -5.54
CA PRO A 146 3.67 -13.30 -4.25
C PRO A 146 5.14 -13.69 -4.31
N GLU A 147 5.58 -14.31 -5.39
CA GLU A 147 6.98 -14.69 -5.58
C GLU A 147 7.88 -13.47 -5.81
N ALA A 148 7.41 -12.48 -6.59
CA ALA A 148 8.13 -11.23 -6.79
C ALA A 148 8.32 -10.46 -5.47
N VAL A 149 7.27 -10.38 -4.65
CA VAL A 149 7.34 -9.79 -3.31
C VAL A 149 8.38 -10.52 -2.45
N ARG A 150 8.35 -11.86 -2.44
CA ARG A 150 9.31 -12.66 -1.66
C ARG A 150 10.75 -12.46 -2.12
N GLN A 151 11.00 -12.38 -3.42
CA GLN A 151 12.35 -12.17 -3.97
C GLN A 151 12.84 -10.73 -3.75
N ALA A 152 11.96 -9.74 -3.88
CA ALA A 152 12.29 -8.35 -3.59
C ALA A 152 12.66 -8.17 -2.10
N LEU A 153 11.88 -8.75 -1.19
CA LEU A 153 12.13 -8.64 0.25
C LEU A 153 13.41 -9.32 0.72
N ARG A 154 13.97 -10.26 -0.03
CA ARG A 154 15.30 -10.83 0.26
C ARG A 154 16.46 -9.84 0.01
N GLN A 155 16.21 -8.77 -0.75
CA GLN A 155 17.18 -7.72 -1.04
C GLN A 155 17.04 -6.53 -0.08
N VAL A 156 15.98 -6.52 0.75
CA VAL A 156 15.65 -5.42 1.66
C VAL A 156 16.33 -5.62 3.02
N ILE A 157 16.91 -4.55 3.54
CA ILE A 157 17.41 -4.45 4.91
C ILE A 157 16.53 -3.46 5.65
N GLY A 158 15.97 -3.88 6.80
CA GLY A 158 15.14 -3.00 7.62
C GLY A 158 13.92 -3.69 8.24
N ALA A 159 13.06 -2.92 8.86
CA ALA A 159 11.81 -3.37 9.44
C ALA A 159 10.65 -2.95 8.54
N TYR A 160 9.70 -3.85 8.28
CA TYR A 160 8.56 -3.56 7.42
C TYR A 160 7.30 -4.33 7.80
N ALA A 161 6.16 -3.73 7.50
CA ALA A 161 4.88 -4.38 7.27
C ALA A 161 4.31 -3.80 5.99
N ILE A 162 4.01 -4.63 5.00
CA ILE A 162 3.53 -4.23 3.68
C ILE A 162 2.25 -4.96 3.31
N ALA A 163 1.40 -4.28 2.54
CA ALA A 163 0.32 -4.90 1.80
C ALA A 163 0.37 -4.41 0.35
N VAL A 164 0.14 -5.33 -0.58
CA VAL A 164 0.30 -5.14 -2.01
C VAL A 164 -0.93 -5.65 -2.74
N VAL A 165 -1.45 -4.85 -3.65
CA VAL A 165 -2.53 -5.22 -4.59
C VAL A 165 -2.07 -5.02 -6.02
N GLU A 166 -2.69 -5.74 -6.94
CA GLU A 166 -2.31 -5.77 -8.34
C GLU A 166 -3.52 -5.49 -9.24
N LYS A 167 -3.32 -4.73 -10.28
CA LYS A 167 -4.29 -4.49 -11.34
C LYS A 167 -4.81 -5.82 -11.91
N GLY A 168 -6.13 -5.92 -12.07
CA GLY A 168 -6.78 -7.12 -12.61
C GLY A 168 -6.92 -8.28 -11.63
N ASN A 169 -6.44 -8.16 -10.39
CA ASN A 169 -6.56 -9.21 -9.37
C ASN A 169 -7.59 -8.81 -8.32
N HIS A 170 -8.71 -9.54 -8.25
CA HIS A 170 -9.87 -9.24 -7.40
C HIS A 170 -9.99 -10.11 -6.14
N ASP A 171 -9.06 -11.03 -5.91
CA ASP A 171 -9.18 -12.06 -4.88
C ASP A 171 -8.00 -12.14 -3.90
N ARG A 172 -6.97 -11.28 -4.07
CA ARG A 172 -5.75 -11.43 -3.30
C ARG A 172 -5.09 -10.11 -2.91
N ILE A 173 -4.77 -10.00 -1.62
CA ILE A 173 -3.78 -9.06 -1.10
C ILE A 173 -2.53 -9.87 -0.75
N VAL A 174 -1.36 -9.46 -1.23
CA VAL A 174 -0.09 -10.02 -0.81
C VAL A 174 0.45 -9.19 0.35
N ALA A 175 0.69 -9.83 1.49
CA ALA A 175 1.18 -9.15 2.68
C ALA A 175 2.45 -9.83 3.22
N ALA A 176 3.34 -9.03 3.78
CA ALA A 176 4.54 -9.51 4.45
C ALA A 176 4.92 -8.59 5.60
N ARG A 177 5.56 -9.14 6.64
CA ARG A 177 6.07 -8.36 7.74
C ARG A 177 7.40 -8.88 8.27
N GLN A 178 8.21 -7.95 8.73
CA GLN A 178 9.42 -8.20 9.51
C GLN A 178 9.56 -7.10 10.55
N SER A 179 9.45 -7.47 11.83
CA SER A 179 9.55 -6.58 13.00
C SER A 179 8.45 -5.53 13.17
N SER A 180 7.65 -5.21 12.16
CA SER A 180 6.49 -4.31 12.25
C SER A 180 5.20 -5.09 12.51
N PRO A 181 4.23 -4.57 13.30
CA PRO A 181 3.00 -5.29 13.63
C PRO A 181 2.06 -5.40 12.43
N MET A 182 1.42 -6.56 12.30
CA MET A 182 0.37 -6.83 11.33
C MET A 182 -0.48 -7.99 11.82
N VAL A 183 -1.81 -7.87 11.73
CA VAL A 183 -2.79 -8.87 12.09
C VAL A 183 -3.71 -9.15 10.91
N VAL A 184 -4.23 -10.38 10.84
CA VAL A 184 -5.22 -10.81 9.85
C VAL A 184 -6.50 -11.18 10.59
N GLY A 185 -7.61 -10.57 10.19
CA GLY A 185 -8.95 -10.93 10.63
C GLY A 185 -9.64 -11.79 9.58
N MET A 186 -10.43 -12.77 10.01
CA MET A 186 -11.26 -13.61 9.14
C MET A 186 -12.72 -13.42 9.47
N GLY A 187 -13.53 -13.10 8.46
CA GLY A 187 -14.98 -13.08 8.52
C GLY A 187 -15.60 -14.16 7.64
N ASP A 188 -16.91 -14.10 7.44
CA ASP A 188 -17.62 -15.04 6.56
C ASP A 188 -17.39 -14.69 5.08
N GLY A 189 -16.44 -15.37 4.46
CA GLY A 189 -16.04 -15.15 3.06
C GLY A 189 -15.32 -13.82 2.83
N GLU A 190 -14.69 -13.27 3.86
CA GLU A 190 -13.92 -12.04 3.79
C GLU A 190 -12.71 -12.05 4.73
N PHE A 191 -11.69 -11.29 4.36
CA PHE A 191 -10.46 -11.15 5.14
C PHE A 191 -10.09 -9.68 5.31
N PHE A 192 -9.56 -9.39 6.48
CA PHE A 192 -9.08 -8.09 6.88
C PHE A 192 -7.60 -8.16 7.20
N LEU A 193 -6.88 -7.12 6.85
CA LEU A 193 -5.49 -6.92 7.24
C LEU A 193 -5.38 -5.61 7.99
N SER A 194 -4.65 -5.59 9.10
CA SER A 194 -4.41 -4.34 9.82
C SER A 194 -3.08 -4.33 10.56
N SER A 195 -2.55 -3.13 10.78
CA SER A 195 -1.43 -2.92 11.69
C SER A 195 -1.82 -2.92 13.17
N ASP A 196 -3.14 -2.92 13.47
CA ASP A 196 -3.68 -2.97 14.83
C ASP A 196 -5.06 -3.61 14.83
N ALA A 197 -5.31 -4.56 15.74
CA ALA A 197 -6.59 -5.27 15.86
C ALA A 197 -7.79 -4.33 16.13
N ALA A 198 -7.56 -3.14 16.69
CA ALA A 198 -8.61 -2.17 16.97
C ALA A 198 -9.33 -1.64 15.71
N SER A 199 -8.76 -1.82 14.52
CA SER A 199 -9.33 -1.34 13.26
C SER A 199 -10.24 -2.37 12.55
N ILE A 200 -10.24 -3.61 12.98
CA ILE A 200 -11.01 -4.71 12.41
C ILE A 200 -12.38 -4.83 13.06
#